data_ab8428e8457be9ee34452f0545f7dd88
#
_entry.id   ab8428e8457be9ee34452f0545f7dd88
#
_cell.length_a   1.000
_cell.length_b   1.000
_cell.length_c   1.000
_cell.angle_alpha   90.00
_cell.angle_beta   90.00
_cell.angle_gamma   90.00
#
_symmetry.space_group_name_H-M   'P 1'
#
loop_
_entity.id
_entity.type
_entity.pdbx_description
1 polymer ?
#
loop_
_entity_poly.entity_id
_entity_poly.type
_entity_poly.pdbx_seq_one_letter_code
_entity_poly.pdbx_strand_id
1 'polypeptide(L)'
;RSGSRQSGRAPELVTVALDIGGTGLKAALLDPQGGMLGERVRHPTTYPCSPTDLVGALRDLVGELSAAPYDRVSAGFPGVVRKGRVLTAPHFVTVSGPGSRIDPDLVQAWTGFDLAAALEVELDKPARVANDADLQGYDVVSGKGLEFVVTLGTGVGTALFEEGRLAPHLELAHHEFRKCETYNEQLGDAALHRIGKKKWRRRVAKAIESFAGLLNYDRLYIGGGNAEHLRGHVEESITLVDNVAGILGGIKLWEER
;
A
#
# COMPACT_ATOMS: atom_id res chain seq x y z
N ARG A 1 7.60 -19.16 51.97
CA ARG A 1 6.54 -18.59 51.10
C ARG A 1 7.20 -17.89 49.93
N SER A 2 7.33 -18.61 48.81
CA SER A 2 7.87 -18.09 47.56
C SER A 2 6.70 -17.49 46.76
N GLY A 3 6.64 -16.17 46.71
CA GLY A 3 5.73 -15.46 45.84
C GLY A 3 6.26 -15.49 44.41
N SER A 4 5.60 -16.26 43.55
CA SER A 4 5.82 -16.22 42.11
C SER A 4 5.41 -14.84 41.58
N ARG A 5 6.39 -14.03 41.19
CA ARG A 5 6.12 -12.83 40.39
C ARG A 5 5.60 -13.32 39.04
N GLN A 6 4.31 -13.16 38.78
CA GLN A 6 3.76 -13.19 37.44
C GLN A 6 4.45 -12.04 36.67
N SER A 7 5.26 -12.40 35.70
CA SER A 7 5.77 -11.48 34.72
C SER A 7 4.58 -10.97 33.92
N GLY A 8 4.14 -9.75 34.20
CA GLY A 8 3.10 -9.07 33.42
C GLY A 8 3.60 -8.95 31.97
N ARG A 9 3.10 -9.82 31.09
CA ARG A 9 3.25 -9.68 29.65
C ARG A 9 2.62 -8.36 29.27
N ALA A 10 3.36 -7.49 28.60
CA ALA A 10 2.79 -6.25 28.06
C ALA A 10 1.55 -6.62 27.23
N PRO A 11 0.46 -5.84 27.30
CA PRO A 11 -0.74 -6.13 26.54
C PRO A 11 -0.37 -6.26 25.06
N GLU A 12 -0.75 -7.37 24.45
CA GLU A 12 -0.50 -7.61 23.03
C GLU A 12 -1.41 -6.68 22.23
N LEU A 13 -0.83 -5.61 21.64
CA LEU A 13 -1.59 -4.64 20.85
C LEU A 13 -2.10 -5.29 19.56
N VAL A 14 -3.41 -5.36 19.40
CA VAL A 14 -4.07 -5.85 18.19
C VAL A 14 -4.28 -4.70 17.23
N THR A 15 -3.91 -4.90 15.97
CA THR A 15 -4.04 -3.90 14.91
C THR A 15 -5.07 -4.36 13.88
N VAL A 16 -6.05 -3.52 13.57
CA VAL A 16 -6.84 -3.65 12.34
C VAL A 16 -6.00 -3.15 11.18
N ALA A 17 -5.76 -3.99 10.19
CA ALA A 17 -5.11 -3.62 8.95
C ALA A 17 -6.13 -3.53 7.82
N LEU A 18 -6.21 -2.37 7.17
CA LEU A 18 -7.09 -2.06 6.04
C LEU A 18 -6.26 -1.95 4.76
N ASP A 19 -6.63 -2.70 3.74
CA ASP A 19 -6.09 -2.59 2.38
C ASP A 19 -7.19 -2.02 1.48
N ILE A 20 -7.05 -0.74 1.15
CA ILE A 20 -8.03 0.03 0.38
C ILE A 20 -7.60 -0.02 -1.09
N GLY A 21 -8.38 -0.68 -1.91
CA GLY A 21 -8.12 -0.79 -3.34
C GLY A 21 -9.23 -0.22 -4.22
N GLY A 22 -8.90 0.15 -5.45
CA GLY A 22 -9.88 0.66 -6.41
C GLY A 22 -10.94 -0.37 -6.85
N THR A 23 -10.75 -1.67 -6.57
CA THR A 23 -11.70 -2.74 -6.91
C THR A 23 -12.19 -3.52 -5.70
N GLY A 24 -11.60 -3.30 -4.53
CA GLY A 24 -11.99 -4.02 -3.32
C GLY A 24 -11.30 -3.49 -2.08
N LEU A 25 -12.03 -3.57 -0.98
CA LEU A 25 -11.60 -3.22 0.37
C LEU A 25 -11.35 -4.52 1.13
N LYS A 26 -10.29 -4.57 1.93
CA LYS A 26 -9.96 -5.74 2.73
C LYS A 26 -9.63 -5.31 4.15
N ALA A 27 -9.97 -6.14 5.12
CA ALA A 27 -9.63 -5.94 6.53
C ALA A 27 -9.14 -7.25 7.16
N ALA A 28 -8.19 -7.15 8.08
CA ALA A 28 -7.71 -8.26 8.90
C ALA A 28 -7.30 -7.76 10.29
N LEU A 29 -7.38 -8.63 11.28
CA LEU A 29 -6.77 -8.40 12.59
C LEU A 29 -5.36 -8.98 12.62
N LEU A 30 -4.41 -8.21 13.12
CA LEU A 30 -3.01 -8.60 13.24
C LEU A 30 -2.56 -8.57 14.71
N ASP A 31 -1.79 -9.57 15.10
CA ASP A 31 -1.03 -9.58 16.34
C ASP A 31 0.18 -8.60 16.26
N PRO A 32 0.90 -8.34 17.37
CA PRO A 32 2.07 -7.45 17.35
C PRO A 32 3.23 -7.91 16.44
N GLN A 33 3.26 -9.17 16.03
CA GLN A 33 4.26 -9.74 15.15
C GLN A 33 3.81 -9.74 13.68
N GLY A 34 2.58 -9.26 13.39
CA GLY A 34 2.01 -9.24 12.05
C GLY A 34 1.27 -10.52 11.68
N GLY A 35 1.15 -11.48 12.58
CA GLY A 35 0.34 -12.69 12.35
C GLY A 35 -1.15 -12.37 12.28
N MET A 36 -1.87 -12.97 11.34
CA MET A 36 -3.32 -12.80 11.24
C MET A 36 -4.05 -13.52 12.37
N LEU A 37 -4.95 -12.79 13.06
CA LEU A 37 -5.82 -13.28 14.14
C LEU A 37 -7.22 -13.65 13.62
N GLY A 38 -7.29 -14.46 12.59
CA GLY A 38 -8.54 -14.90 11.98
C GLY A 38 -8.58 -14.73 10.46
N GLU A 39 -9.78 -14.84 9.90
CA GLU A 39 -9.95 -14.70 8.46
C GLU A 39 -9.99 -13.23 8.03
N ARG A 40 -9.50 -12.97 6.83
CA ARG A 40 -9.58 -11.68 6.18
C ARG A 40 -10.97 -11.49 5.56
N VAL A 41 -11.59 -10.36 5.85
CA VAL A 41 -12.84 -9.94 5.22
C VAL A 41 -12.57 -9.10 3.97
N ARG A 42 -13.42 -9.20 2.96
CA ARG A 42 -13.28 -8.46 1.71
C ARG A 42 -14.65 -8.04 1.17
N HIS A 43 -14.75 -6.77 0.77
CA HIS A 43 -15.87 -6.21 0.02
C HIS A 43 -15.44 -5.62 -1.32
N PRO A 44 -16.30 -5.56 -2.34
CA PRO A 44 -16.03 -4.76 -3.53
C PRO A 44 -16.06 -3.28 -3.19
N THR A 45 -15.23 -2.48 -3.87
CA THR A 45 -15.34 -1.01 -3.78
C THR A 45 -16.55 -0.55 -4.58
N THR A 46 -17.44 0.20 -3.94
CA THR A 46 -18.65 0.76 -4.56
C THR A 46 -18.34 2.13 -5.15
N TYR A 47 -18.91 2.45 -6.31
CA TYR A 47 -18.74 3.71 -7.02
C TYR A 47 -20.09 4.36 -7.36
N PRO A 48 -20.17 5.71 -7.40
CA PRO A 48 -19.12 6.66 -7.00
C PRO A 48 -18.78 6.50 -5.52
N CYS A 49 -17.55 6.84 -5.12
CA CYS A 49 -17.08 6.64 -3.76
C CYS A 49 -16.54 7.95 -3.18
N SER A 50 -17.35 8.65 -2.42
CA SER A 50 -16.90 9.82 -1.67
C SER A 50 -16.05 9.40 -0.46
N PRO A 51 -15.30 10.33 0.16
CA PRO A 51 -14.60 10.06 1.42
C PRO A 51 -15.50 9.48 2.51
N THR A 52 -16.72 10.02 2.65
CA THR A 52 -17.68 9.56 3.66
C THR A 52 -18.20 8.16 3.35
N ASP A 53 -18.45 7.85 2.08
CA ASP A 53 -18.90 6.50 1.67
C ASP A 53 -17.80 5.48 1.95
N LEU A 54 -16.53 5.82 1.65
CA LEU A 54 -15.40 4.93 1.95
C LEU A 54 -15.28 4.67 3.44
N VAL A 55 -15.30 5.71 4.28
CA VAL A 55 -15.17 5.57 5.74
C VAL A 55 -16.29 4.71 6.29
N GLY A 56 -17.54 4.91 5.84
CA GLY A 56 -18.69 4.06 6.22
C GLY A 56 -18.50 2.60 5.79
N ALA A 57 -18.06 2.36 4.56
CA ALA A 57 -17.78 1.01 4.06
C ALA A 57 -16.65 0.31 4.85
N LEU A 58 -15.62 1.06 5.26
CA LEU A 58 -14.54 0.52 6.09
C LEU A 58 -15.00 0.20 7.51
N ARG A 59 -15.86 1.03 8.11
CA ARG A 59 -16.51 0.72 9.40
C ARG A 59 -17.28 -0.60 9.31
N ASP A 60 -18.11 -0.74 8.29
CA ASP A 60 -18.94 -1.94 8.11
C ASP A 60 -18.07 -3.18 7.91
N LEU A 61 -16.99 -3.05 7.12
CA LEU A 61 -16.01 -4.12 6.90
C LEU A 61 -15.29 -4.53 8.21
N VAL A 62 -14.89 -3.57 9.04
CA VAL A 62 -14.27 -3.83 10.35
C VAL A 62 -15.27 -4.50 11.30
N GLY A 63 -16.54 -4.12 11.23
CA GLY A 63 -17.63 -4.73 12.03
C GLY A 63 -17.86 -6.22 11.74
N GLU A 64 -17.41 -6.72 10.59
CA GLU A 64 -17.47 -8.14 10.22
C GLU A 64 -16.29 -8.96 10.71
N LEU A 65 -15.20 -8.32 11.15
CA LEU A 65 -14.08 -9.02 11.75
C LEU A 65 -14.52 -9.70 13.05
N SER A 66 -13.83 -10.77 13.44
CA SER A 66 -14.12 -11.47 14.70
C SER A 66 -14.22 -10.47 15.87
N ALA A 67 -15.09 -10.75 16.83
CA ALA A 67 -15.36 -9.86 17.98
C ALA A 67 -14.16 -9.66 18.94
N ALA A 68 -12.93 -9.95 18.49
CA ALA A 68 -11.72 -9.67 19.25
C ALA A 68 -11.51 -8.15 19.36
N PRO A 69 -11.22 -7.63 20.55
CA PRO A 69 -10.90 -6.22 20.70
C PRO A 69 -9.62 -5.87 19.94
N TYR A 70 -9.58 -4.67 19.37
CA TYR A 70 -8.39 -4.12 18.75
C TYR A 70 -8.04 -2.75 19.34
N ASP A 71 -6.79 -2.34 19.18
CA ASP A 71 -6.25 -1.16 19.87
C ASP A 71 -5.98 0.00 18.90
N ARG A 72 -5.75 -0.30 17.61
CA ARG A 72 -5.35 0.68 16.60
C ARG A 72 -5.68 0.22 15.18
N VAL A 73 -5.64 1.16 14.23
CA VAL A 73 -5.97 0.94 12.82
C VAL A 73 -4.82 1.39 11.93
N SER A 74 -4.42 0.55 10.98
CA SER A 74 -3.49 0.89 9.90
C SER A 74 -4.21 0.76 8.57
N ALA A 75 -4.12 1.75 7.70
CA ALA A 75 -4.76 1.72 6.39
C ALA A 75 -3.77 2.02 5.26
N GLY A 76 -3.75 1.16 4.24
CA GLY A 76 -3.10 1.39 2.96
C GLY A 76 -4.08 2.00 1.97
N PHE A 77 -3.73 3.14 1.38
CA PHE A 77 -4.56 3.89 0.44
C PHE A 77 -3.87 4.03 -0.92
N PRO A 78 -4.56 3.76 -2.05
CA PRO A 78 -3.97 3.82 -3.39
C PRO A 78 -3.92 5.25 -3.92
N GLY A 79 -2.98 6.04 -3.41
CA GLY A 79 -2.75 7.43 -3.77
C GLY A 79 -1.72 8.08 -2.83
N VAL A 80 -1.39 9.33 -3.09
CA VAL A 80 -0.44 10.07 -2.26
C VAL A 80 -1.08 10.44 -0.94
N VAL A 81 -0.47 9.98 0.16
CA VAL A 81 -0.87 10.30 1.53
C VAL A 81 0.28 11.00 2.24
N ARG A 82 -0.03 12.07 2.95
CA ARG A 82 0.93 12.75 3.85
C ARG A 82 0.29 13.09 5.18
N LYS A 83 0.88 12.59 6.25
CA LYS A 83 0.39 12.79 7.63
C LYS A 83 -1.11 12.48 7.77
N GLY A 84 -1.53 11.34 7.20
CA GLY A 84 -2.93 10.88 7.24
C GLY A 84 -3.88 11.56 6.25
N ARG A 85 -3.42 12.60 5.52
CA ARG A 85 -4.22 13.33 4.52
C ARG A 85 -4.00 12.81 3.13
N VAL A 86 -5.09 12.57 2.42
CA VAL A 86 -5.10 12.17 1.00
C VAL A 86 -4.82 13.39 0.14
N LEU A 87 -3.76 13.35 -0.65
CA LEU A 87 -3.43 14.40 -1.62
C LEU A 87 -3.91 14.04 -3.02
N THR A 88 -3.87 12.75 -3.39
CA THR A 88 -4.44 12.25 -4.65
C THR A 88 -5.20 10.96 -4.39
N ALA A 89 -6.27 10.72 -5.15
CA ALA A 89 -7.12 9.54 -5.03
C ALA A 89 -7.53 9.04 -6.44
N PRO A 90 -6.57 8.55 -7.28
CA PRO A 90 -6.79 8.35 -8.71
C PRO A 90 -7.92 7.38 -9.04
N HIS A 91 -8.20 6.43 -8.18
CA HIS A 91 -9.31 5.50 -8.36
C HIS A 91 -10.64 6.04 -7.84
N PHE A 92 -10.61 6.84 -6.78
CA PHE A 92 -11.81 7.30 -6.05
C PHE A 92 -12.40 8.60 -6.59
N VAL A 93 -11.68 9.31 -7.45
CA VAL A 93 -12.19 10.53 -8.12
C VAL A 93 -12.95 10.22 -9.42
N THR A 94 -13.35 8.98 -9.63
CA THR A 94 -14.00 8.50 -10.86
C THR A 94 -15.44 8.07 -10.61
N VAL A 95 -16.31 8.24 -11.62
CA VAL A 95 -17.77 8.01 -11.50
C VAL A 95 -18.15 6.53 -11.34
N SER A 96 -17.36 5.60 -11.89
CA SER A 96 -17.69 4.17 -11.90
C SER A 96 -16.47 3.25 -11.75
N GLY A 97 -15.40 3.75 -11.13
CA GLY A 97 -14.20 2.99 -10.83
C GLY A 97 -13.01 3.28 -11.74
N PRO A 98 -11.89 2.59 -11.52
CA PRO A 98 -10.63 2.82 -12.20
C PRO A 98 -10.76 2.88 -13.72
N GLY A 99 -10.22 3.95 -14.34
CA GLY A 99 -10.26 4.14 -15.80
C GLY A 99 -11.54 4.77 -16.34
N SER A 100 -12.55 5.02 -15.51
CA SER A 100 -13.76 5.74 -15.91
C SER A 100 -13.56 7.27 -15.83
N ARG A 101 -14.57 8.02 -16.25
CA ARG A 101 -14.54 9.50 -16.26
C ARG A 101 -14.30 10.05 -14.86
N ILE A 102 -13.42 11.06 -14.78
CA ILE A 102 -13.14 11.79 -13.53
C ILE A 102 -14.34 12.68 -13.19
N ASP A 103 -14.70 12.71 -11.91
CA ASP A 103 -15.72 13.59 -11.34
C ASP A 103 -15.04 14.74 -10.58
N PRO A 104 -15.20 16.00 -11.00
CA PRO A 104 -14.60 17.15 -10.34
C PRO A 104 -15.02 17.33 -8.87
N ASP A 105 -16.25 16.95 -8.51
CA ASP A 105 -16.74 17.08 -7.15
C ASP A 105 -16.05 16.06 -6.23
N LEU A 106 -15.80 14.84 -6.72
CA LEU A 106 -15.00 13.85 -6.02
C LEU A 106 -13.53 14.28 -5.90
N VAL A 107 -12.95 14.91 -6.94
CA VAL A 107 -11.59 15.48 -6.84
C VAL A 107 -11.52 16.49 -5.71
N GLN A 108 -12.49 17.39 -5.62
CA GLN A 108 -12.55 18.39 -4.56
C GLN A 108 -12.74 17.73 -3.18
N ALA A 109 -13.61 16.75 -3.06
CA ALA A 109 -13.90 16.05 -1.80
C ALA A 109 -12.68 15.27 -1.27
N TRP A 110 -11.92 14.63 -2.16
CA TRP A 110 -10.76 13.82 -1.77
C TRP A 110 -9.50 14.65 -1.51
N THR A 111 -9.32 15.79 -2.19
CA THR A 111 -8.10 16.58 -2.07
C THR A 111 -7.95 17.17 -0.67
N GLY A 112 -6.93 16.74 0.06
CA GLY A 112 -6.65 17.18 1.43
C GLY A 112 -7.54 16.55 2.49
N PHE A 113 -8.40 15.59 2.14
CA PHE A 113 -9.23 14.88 3.12
C PHE A 113 -8.38 14.15 4.15
N ASP A 114 -8.67 14.37 5.43
CA ASP A 114 -7.96 13.75 6.55
C ASP A 114 -8.56 12.38 6.84
N LEU A 115 -8.08 11.38 6.09
CA LEU A 115 -8.58 10.01 6.20
C LEU A 115 -8.20 9.38 7.55
N ALA A 116 -7.04 9.72 8.10
CA ALA A 116 -6.64 9.20 9.41
C ALA A 116 -7.59 9.71 10.50
N ALA A 117 -7.83 11.02 10.56
CA ALA A 117 -8.75 11.60 11.54
C ALA A 117 -10.19 11.08 11.37
N ALA A 118 -10.64 10.89 10.13
CA ALA A 118 -11.97 10.33 9.86
C ALA A 118 -12.10 8.88 10.36
N LEU A 119 -11.07 8.04 10.15
CA LEU A 119 -11.04 6.68 10.68
C LEU A 119 -10.95 6.65 12.20
N GLU A 120 -10.19 7.57 12.82
CA GLU A 120 -10.12 7.68 14.29
C GLU A 120 -11.49 7.97 14.90
N VAL A 121 -12.23 8.90 14.31
CA VAL A 121 -13.60 9.25 14.77
C VAL A 121 -14.56 8.08 14.56
N GLU A 122 -14.54 7.46 13.39
CA GLU A 122 -15.52 6.43 13.02
C GLU A 122 -15.31 5.11 13.77
N LEU A 123 -14.04 4.74 14.02
CA LEU A 123 -13.68 3.47 14.66
C LEU A 123 -13.33 3.59 16.15
N ASP A 124 -13.33 4.81 16.69
CA ASP A 124 -12.96 5.12 18.09
C ASP A 124 -11.61 4.52 18.50
N LYS A 125 -10.64 4.57 17.59
CA LYS A 125 -9.28 4.04 17.78
C LYS A 125 -8.26 4.89 17.03
N PRO A 126 -7.02 5.00 17.54
CA PRO A 126 -5.94 5.65 16.82
C PRO A 126 -5.78 5.04 15.42
N ALA A 127 -5.65 5.88 14.39
CA ALA A 127 -5.49 5.44 13.01
C ALA A 127 -4.26 6.06 12.33
N ARG A 128 -3.57 5.26 11.54
CA ARG A 128 -2.50 5.72 10.64
C ARG A 128 -2.79 5.28 9.21
N VAL A 129 -2.54 6.19 8.28
CA VAL A 129 -2.77 5.95 6.85
C VAL A 129 -1.49 6.26 6.08
N ALA A 130 -1.10 5.33 5.21
CA ALA A 130 0.02 5.50 4.28
C ALA A 130 -0.41 5.06 2.87
N ASN A 131 0.45 5.30 1.87
CA ASN A 131 0.24 4.71 0.56
C ASN A 131 0.33 3.17 0.63
N ASP A 132 -0.37 2.47 -0.24
CA ASP A 132 -0.41 0.99 -0.27
C ASP A 132 0.96 0.38 -0.61
N ALA A 133 1.73 0.97 -1.53
CA ALA A 133 3.09 0.51 -1.84
C ALA A 133 4.06 0.79 -0.69
N ASP A 134 3.87 1.89 0.07
CA ASP A 134 4.64 2.19 1.25
C ASP A 134 4.46 1.10 2.33
N LEU A 135 3.22 0.67 2.57
CA LEU A 135 2.94 -0.43 3.51
C LEU A 135 3.53 -1.76 3.04
N GLN A 136 3.43 -2.07 1.75
CA GLN A 136 4.03 -3.27 1.19
C GLN A 136 5.56 -3.27 1.34
N GLY A 137 6.18 -2.09 1.22
CA GLY A 137 7.62 -1.93 1.35
C GLY A 137 8.15 -2.28 2.73
N TYR A 138 7.45 -1.95 3.80
CA TYR A 138 7.87 -2.25 5.17
C TYR A 138 8.14 -3.73 5.45
N ASP A 139 7.46 -4.63 4.76
CA ASP A 139 7.60 -6.07 4.98
C ASP A 139 8.84 -6.66 4.31
N VAL A 140 9.39 -5.97 3.32
CA VAL A 140 10.44 -6.52 2.46
C VAL A 140 11.80 -5.86 2.65
N VAL A 141 11.85 -4.61 3.15
CA VAL A 141 13.11 -3.88 3.32
C VAL A 141 13.96 -4.48 4.44
N SER A 142 15.27 -4.48 4.25
CA SER A 142 16.23 -4.99 5.22
C SER A 142 16.55 -3.99 6.33
N GLY A 143 16.21 -2.72 6.15
CA GLY A 143 16.49 -1.63 7.07
C GLY A 143 17.92 -1.10 7.02
N LYS A 144 18.62 -1.24 5.89
CA LYS A 144 20.01 -0.82 5.72
C LYS A 144 20.20 -0.07 4.40
N GLY A 145 20.72 1.16 4.52
CA GLY A 145 20.98 2.01 3.37
C GLY A 145 19.70 2.54 2.73
N LEU A 146 19.80 2.92 1.48
CA LEU A 146 18.70 3.41 0.66
C LEU A 146 18.07 2.24 -0.10
N GLU A 147 16.84 1.89 0.25
CA GLU A 147 16.12 0.73 -0.29
C GLU A 147 14.91 1.21 -1.09
N PHE A 148 14.82 0.76 -2.32
CA PHE A 148 13.72 1.13 -3.22
C PHE A 148 12.82 -0.08 -3.49
N VAL A 149 11.51 0.14 -3.38
CA VAL A 149 10.48 -0.87 -3.62
C VAL A 149 9.64 -0.45 -4.81
N VAL A 150 9.44 -1.36 -5.74
CA VAL A 150 8.56 -1.18 -6.90
C VAL A 150 7.51 -2.29 -6.88
N THR A 151 6.24 -1.93 -6.97
CA THR A 151 5.16 -2.91 -7.11
C THR A 151 4.61 -2.86 -8.53
N LEU A 152 4.50 -4.02 -9.17
CA LEU A 152 4.00 -4.20 -10.54
C LEU A 152 2.71 -5.01 -10.50
N GLY A 153 1.60 -4.34 -10.78
CA GLY A 153 0.25 -4.93 -10.77
C GLY A 153 -0.65 -4.24 -11.78
N THR A 154 -1.88 -3.92 -11.41
CA THR A 154 -2.79 -3.08 -12.21
C THR A 154 -2.10 -1.80 -12.65
N GLY A 155 -1.38 -1.18 -11.73
CA GLY A 155 -0.49 -0.05 -11.95
C GLY A 155 0.93 -0.33 -11.47
N VAL A 156 1.68 0.74 -11.24
CA VAL A 156 3.01 0.74 -10.65
C VAL A 156 2.94 1.53 -9.33
N GLY A 157 3.39 0.92 -8.25
CA GLY A 157 3.60 1.61 -6.98
C GLY A 157 5.09 1.74 -6.70
N THR A 158 5.48 2.76 -5.95
CA THR A 158 6.88 2.98 -5.54
C THR A 158 6.95 3.39 -4.09
N ALA A 159 7.95 2.88 -3.37
CA ALA A 159 8.25 3.30 -2.00
C ALA A 159 9.77 3.40 -1.81
N LEU A 160 10.21 4.36 -1.03
CA LEU A 160 11.62 4.60 -0.74
C LEU A 160 11.85 4.56 0.76
N PHE A 161 12.89 3.85 1.19
CA PHE A 161 13.26 3.71 2.59
C PHE A 161 14.73 4.08 2.79
N GLU A 162 15.02 4.81 3.85
CA GLU A 162 16.37 5.11 4.28
C GLU A 162 16.58 4.55 5.70
N GLU A 163 17.55 3.64 5.85
CA GLU A 163 17.85 2.96 7.12
C GLU A 163 16.56 2.35 7.75
N GLY A 164 15.71 1.74 6.93
CA GLY A 164 14.45 1.12 7.32
C GLY A 164 13.30 2.08 7.62
N ARG A 165 13.49 3.38 7.46
CA ARG A 165 12.46 4.41 7.65
C ARG A 165 11.87 4.80 6.31
N LEU A 166 10.55 4.92 6.26
CA LEU A 166 9.86 5.37 5.06
C LEU A 166 10.23 6.83 4.76
N ALA A 167 10.77 7.07 3.57
CA ALA A 167 10.94 8.42 3.05
C ALA A 167 9.57 9.04 2.67
N PRO A 168 9.46 10.36 2.56
CA PRO A 168 8.24 10.97 2.06
C PRO A 168 7.83 10.37 0.71
N HIS A 169 6.58 9.93 0.60
CA HIS A 169 6.08 9.27 -0.61
C HIS A 169 6.35 10.10 -1.88
N LEU A 170 6.96 9.46 -2.87
CA LEU A 170 7.22 10.01 -4.19
C LEU A 170 6.37 9.25 -5.22
N GLU A 171 5.47 9.93 -5.90
CA GLU A 171 4.61 9.36 -6.94
C GLU A 171 5.37 9.19 -8.26
N LEU A 172 6.47 8.42 -8.25
CA LEU A 172 7.34 8.24 -9.41
C LEU A 172 6.63 7.53 -10.56
N ALA A 173 5.63 6.70 -10.27
CA ALA A 173 4.87 5.97 -11.26
C ALA A 173 4.15 6.87 -12.27
N HIS A 174 3.78 8.07 -11.87
CA HIS A 174 3.10 9.05 -12.72
C HIS A 174 4.05 10.03 -13.43
N HIS A 175 5.36 9.89 -13.23
CA HIS A 175 6.34 10.64 -14.00
C HIS A 175 6.46 10.08 -15.43
N GLU A 176 6.76 10.94 -16.41
CA GLU A 176 6.98 10.53 -17.78
C GLU A 176 8.18 9.59 -17.89
N PHE A 177 7.98 8.47 -18.58
CA PHE A 177 9.01 7.46 -18.80
C PHE A 177 9.48 7.42 -20.26
N ARG A 178 8.55 7.28 -21.19
CA ARG A 178 8.85 7.22 -22.62
C ARG A 178 7.63 7.52 -23.49
N LYS A 179 7.85 8.17 -24.65
CA LYS A 179 6.82 8.47 -25.64
C LYS A 179 5.64 9.27 -25.04
N CYS A 180 5.93 10.18 -24.15
CA CYS A 180 4.95 10.98 -23.41
C CYS A 180 3.97 10.12 -22.58
N GLU A 181 4.30 8.88 -22.26
CA GLU A 181 3.57 8.01 -21.35
C GLU A 181 4.38 7.81 -20.05
N THR A 182 3.66 7.65 -18.94
CA THR A 182 4.22 7.46 -17.60
C THR A 182 4.76 6.06 -17.36
N TYR A 183 5.49 5.85 -16.28
CA TYR A 183 5.87 4.50 -15.85
C TYR A 183 4.63 3.61 -15.66
N ASN A 184 3.57 4.16 -15.06
CA ASN A 184 2.31 3.44 -14.83
C ASN A 184 1.69 2.94 -16.14
N GLU A 185 1.58 3.80 -17.16
CA GLU A 185 1.01 3.46 -18.47
C GLU A 185 1.88 2.50 -19.28
N GLN A 186 3.19 2.47 -19.03
CA GLN A 186 4.16 1.65 -19.77
C GLN A 186 4.43 0.29 -19.10
N LEU A 187 4.21 0.15 -17.78
CA LEU A 187 4.59 -1.03 -17.00
C LEU A 187 3.43 -1.71 -16.28
N GLY A 188 2.26 -1.03 -16.13
CA GLY A 188 1.08 -1.64 -15.52
C GLY A 188 0.53 -2.80 -16.34
N ASP A 189 -0.42 -3.52 -15.77
CA ASP A 189 -1.03 -4.73 -16.34
C ASP A 189 -1.59 -4.53 -17.76
N ALA A 190 -2.24 -3.41 -18.02
CA ALA A 190 -2.74 -3.06 -19.36
C ALA A 190 -1.59 -3.02 -20.41
N ALA A 191 -0.42 -2.52 -20.02
CA ALA A 191 0.74 -2.51 -20.89
C ALA A 191 1.29 -3.93 -21.14
N LEU A 192 1.37 -4.76 -20.09
CA LEU A 192 1.78 -6.16 -20.19
C LEU A 192 0.91 -6.92 -21.19
N HIS A 193 -0.40 -6.80 -21.10
CA HIS A 193 -1.33 -7.45 -22.03
C HIS A 193 -1.23 -6.90 -23.46
N ARG A 194 -1.10 -5.58 -23.62
CA ARG A 194 -1.00 -4.89 -24.91
C ARG A 194 0.24 -5.29 -25.72
N ILE A 195 1.39 -5.42 -25.07
CA ILE A 195 2.69 -5.59 -25.77
C ILE A 195 3.33 -6.98 -25.60
N GLY A 196 2.81 -7.79 -24.70
CA GLY A 196 3.30 -9.12 -24.38
C GLY A 196 4.54 -9.16 -23.49
N LYS A 197 4.72 -10.26 -22.77
CA LYS A 197 5.74 -10.45 -21.72
C LYS A 197 7.16 -10.08 -22.13
N LYS A 198 7.61 -10.51 -23.34
CA LYS A 198 9.00 -10.25 -23.81
C LYS A 198 9.31 -8.76 -23.98
N LYS A 199 8.38 -7.99 -24.55
CA LYS A 199 8.54 -6.54 -24.73
C LYS A 199 8.41 -5.80 -23.39
N TRP A 200 7.47 -6.26 -22.57
CA TRP A 200 7.22 -5.69 -21.25
C TRP A 200 8.46 -5.84 -20.34
N ARG A 201 9.07 -7.02 -20.25
CA ARG A 201 10.31 -7.23 -19.49
C ARG A 201 11.43 -6.27 -19.89
N ARG A 202 11.60 -6.01 -21.20
CA ARG A 202 12.59 -5.03 -21.68
C ARG A 202 12.27 -3.60 -21.24
N ARG A 203 10.99 -3.27 -21.11
CA ARG A 203 10.58 -1.96 -20.55
C ARG A 203 10.87 -1.89 -19.07
N VAL A 204 10.56 -2.95 -18.32
CA VAL A 204 10.87 -3.02 -16.88
C VAL A 204 12.39 -2.87 -16.67
N ALA A 205 13.23 -3.59 -17.40
CA ALA A 205 14.67 -3.45 -17.29
C ALA A 205 15.12 -1.99 -17.53
N LYS A 206 14.57 -1.31 -18.55
CA LYS A 206 14.88 0.10 -18.81
C LYS A 206 14.38 1.04 -17.72
N ALA A 207 13.26 0.72 -17.07
CA ALA A 207 12.76 1.49 -15.93
C ALA A 207 13.67 1.31 -14.71
N ILE A 208 14.17 0.10 -14.46
CA ILE A 208 15.14 -0.19 -13.40
C ILE A 208 16.42 0.63 -13.59
N GLU A 209 16.98 0.65 -14.81
CA GLU A 209 18.13 1.49 -15.14
C GLU A 209 17.86 2.99 -14.87
N SER A 210 16.68 3.47 -15.25
CA SER A 210 16.26 4.86 -15.01
C SER A 210 16.14 5.17 -13.51
N PHE A 211 15.52 4.30 -12.73
CA PHE A 211 15.40 4.45 -11.30
C PHE A 211 16.75 4.38 -10.58
N ALA A 212 17.65 3.50 -11.02
CA ALA A 212 19.00 3.43 -10.49
C ALA A 212 19.75 4.74 -10.67
N GLY A 213 19.68 5.33 -11.87
CA GLY A 213 20.31 6.64 -12.17
C GLY A 213 19.66 7.81 -11.42
N LEU A 214 18.36 7.74 -11.14
CA LEU A 214 17.62 8.80 -10.45
C LEU A 214 17.80 8.77 -8.93
N LEU A 215 17.66 7.58 -8.32
CA LEU A 215 17.60 7.41 -6.87
C LEU A 215 18.92 6.95 -6.26
N ASN A 216 19.77 6.29 -7.05
CA ASN A 216 21.05 5.75 -6.61
C ASN A 216 20.92 4.86 -5.36
N TYR A 217 19.89 4.00 -5.35
CA TYR A 217 19.57 3.10 -4.24
C TYR A 217 20.62 1.98 -4.07
N ASP A 218 20.76 1.50 -2.84
CA ASP A 218 21.61 0.36 -2.50
C ASP A 218 20.94 -0.99 -2.83
N ARG A 219 19.60 -1.06 -2.73
CA ARG A 219 18.83 -2.29 -2.95
C ARG A 219 17.50 -2.00 -3.65
N LEU A 220 17.11 -2.92 -4.53
CA LEU A 220 15.84 -2.89 -5.23
C LEU A 220 15.02 -4.14 -4.91
N TYR A 221 13.78 -3.92 -4.51
CA TYR A 221 12.76 -4.95 -4.34
C TYR A 221 11.66 -4.77 -5.39
N ILE A 222 11.25 -5.85 -6.06
CA ILE A 222 10.15 -5.81 -7.01
C ILE A 222 9.08 -6.80 -6.59
N GLY A 223 7.89 -6.30 -6.30
CA GLY A 223 6.71 -7.06 -5.91
C GLY A 223 5.52 -6.84 -6.83
N GLY A 224 4.34 -7.25 -6.36
CA GLY A 224 3.10 -7.17 -7.12
C GLY A 224 2.84 -8.38 -8.01
N GLY A 225 1.59 -8.55 -8.46
CA GLY A 225 1.17 -9.76 -9.20
C GLY A 225 1.95 -10.02 -10.49
N ASN A 226 2.47 -8.96 -11.15
CA ASN A 226 3.22 -9.10 -12.38
C ASN A 226 4.72 -9.36 -12.17
N ALA A 227 5.24 -9.29 -10.94
CA ALA A 227 6.64 -9.56 -10.62
C ALA A 227 7.05 -11.00 -10.96
N GLU A 228 6.11 -11.96 -10.88
CA GLU A 228 6.35 -13.36 -11.27
C GLU A 228 6.90 -13.50 -12.70
N HIS A 229 6.49 -12.60 -13.60
CA HIS A 229 6.93 -12.61 -14.99
C HIS A 229 8.39 -12.18 -15.18
N LEU A 230 9.04 -11.69 -14.13
CA LEU A 230 10.46 -11.28 -14.13
C LEU A 230 11.39 -12.39 -13.60
N ARG A 231 10.89 -13.50 -13.05
CA ARG A 231 11.70 -14.61 -12.54
C ARG A 231 12.64 -15.14 -13.62
N GLY A 232 13.94 -15.19 -13.32
CA GLY A 232 15.00 -15.57 -14.25
C GLY A 232 15.30 -14.54 -15.34
N HIS A 233 14.82 -13.31 -15.21
CA HIS A 233 14.98 -12.23 -16.18
C HIS A 233 15.46 -10.89 -15.61
N VAL A 234 15.79 -10.86 -14.33
CA VAL A 234 16.40 -9.72 -13.62
C VAL A 234 17.76 -10.14 -13.05
N GLU A 235 18.59 -9.16 -12.73
CA GLU A 235 19.89 -9.38 -12.10
C GLU A 235 19.71 -9.97 -10.68
N GLU A 236 20.71 -10.74 -10.21
CA GLU A 236 20.70 -11.34 -8.86
C GLU A 236 20.68 -10.30 -7.73
N SER A 237 21.13 -9.09 -8.01
CA SER A 237 21.08 -7.94 -7.09
C SER A 237 19.65 -7.46 -6.79
N ILE A 238 18.66 -7.84 -7.61
CA ILE A 238 17.26 -7.44 -7.49
C ILE A 238 16.49 -8.53 -6.74
N THR A 239 15.85 -8.17 -5.66
CA THR A 239 15.02 -9.09 -4.87
C THR A 239 13.59 -9.08 -5.40
N LEU A 240 13.12 -10.22 -5.92
CA LEU A 240 11.71 -10.41 -6.25
C LEU A 240 10.97 -10.87 -4.99
N VAL A 241 9.88 -10.17 -4.65
CA VAL A 241 9.07 -10.45 -3.46
C VAL A 241 7.67 -10.94 -3.85
N ASP A 242 7.16 -11.89 -3.11
CA ASP A 242 5.83 -12.44 -3.36
C ASP A 242 4.74 -11.50 -2.84
N ASN A 243 3.55 -11.55 -3.44
CA ASN A 243 2.45 -10.60 -3.28
C ASN A 243 1.67 -10.71 -1.93
N VAL A 244 2.29 -11.23 -0.86
CA VAL A 244 1.61 -11.48 0.43
C VAL A 244 1.66 -10.27 1.36
N ALA A 245 2.55 -9.33 1.09
CA ALA A 245 3.04 -8.34 2.05
C ALA A 245 2.10 -7.16 2.39
N GLY A 246 1.05 -6.88 1.61
CA GLY A 246 0.32 -5.61 1.72
C GLY A 246 -0.41 -5.34 3.05
N ILE A 247 -0.68 -6.36 3.86
CA ILE A 247 -1.40 -6.20 5.13
C ILE A 247 -0.44 -6.14 6.32
N LEU A 248 0.71 -6.83 6.24
CA LEU A 248 1.65 -6.98 7.35
C LEU A 248 2.40 -5.67 7.68
N GLY A 249 2.69 -4.84 6.69
CA GLY A 249 3.35 -3.53 6.86
C GLY A 249 2.59 -2.56 7.76
N GLY A 250 1.30 -2.82 8.00
CA GLY A 250 0.48 -2.03 8.90
C GLY A 250 1.00 -1.95 10.35
N ILE A 251 1.73 -2.97 10.82
CA ILE A 251 2.32 -2.95 12.17
C ILE A 251 3.50 -1.97 12.23
N LYS A 252 4.39 -2.02 11.25
CA LYS A 252 5.61 -1.19 11.22
C LYS A 252 5.30 0.30 11.10
N LEU A 253 4.15 0.66 10.54
CA LEU A 253 3.70 2.05 10.51
C LEU A 253 3.59 2.67 11.91
N TRP A 254 3.46 1.87 12.98
CA TRP A 254 3.38 2.32 14.37
C TRP A 254 4.74 2.38 15.08
N GLU A 255 5.77 1.83 14.50
CA GLU A 255 7.14 1.84 15.06
C GLU A 255 7.87 3.15 14.71
N GLU A 256 7.42 3.86 13.68
CA GLU A 256 7.94 5.18 13.34
C GLU A 256 7.54 6.25 14.37
N ARG A 257 8.54 6.95 14.90
CA ARG A 257 8.40 8.07 15.83
C ARG A 257 8.44 9.40 15.09
#